data_e4c7c8029b52bafa820f5e83ebcd3add
#
_entry.id   e4c7c8029b52bafa820f5e83ebcd3add
#
_cell.length_a   1.000
_cell.length_b   1.000
_cell.length_c   1.000
_cell.angle_alpha   90.00
_cell.angle_beta   90.00
_cell.angle_gamma   90.00
#
_symmetry.space_group_name_H-M   'P 1'
#
loop_
_entity.id
_entity.type
_entity.pdbx_description
1 polymer ?
#
loop_
_entity_poly.entity_id
_entity_poly.type
_entity_poly.pdbx_seq_one_letter_code
_entity_poly.pdbx_strand_id
1 'polypeptide(L)'
;MHILEEKIRAARADGRHALIPFVTFGFPDEKRFWPALVELDESGADIIEIGVPFSDPVADGPVVEEASRRVLSDGVCLARIMEELKLRAGVFRAGIVLMGYLNPFLQYGVEKLAVEAREAGVHGFIIPDLPYEESGEIRRILAAQGLALIALVGPNTSEERMRLYAEVSEGYVYVVSAMATTGQRARMEMQVAETLQRARSVFRLPLALGFGLEQPEQLAGLPPDTLP
;
A
#
# COMPACT_ATOMS: atom_id res chain seq x y z
N MET A 1 0.74 -18.13 6.59
CA MET A 1 1.47 -17.02 5.92
C MET A 1 0.49 -16.37 4.96
N HIS A 2 0.39 -15.06 5.00
CA HIS A 2 -0.52 -14.31 4.12
C HIS A 2 0.04 -14.24 2.69
N ILE A 3 -0.82 -14.22 1.65
CA ILE A 3 -0.38 -14.23 0.23
C ILE A 3 0.54 -13.05 -0.12
N LEU A 4 0.30 -11.86 0.44
CA LEU A 4 1.17 -10.69 0.21
C LEU A 4 2.57 -10.91 0.80
N GLU A 5 2.69 -11.51 1.97
CA GLU A 5 3.97 -11.90 2.56
C GLU A 5 4.68 -12.94 1.70
N GLU A 6 3.96 -13.94 1.23
CA GLU A 6 4.50 -15.01 0.38
C GLU A 6 5.11 -14.44 -0.90
N LYS A 7 4.44 -13.51 -1.57
CA LYS A 7 4.94 -12.87 -2.80
C LYS A 7 6.23 -12.10 -2.58
N ILE A 8 6.32 -11.30 -1.51
CA ILE A 8 7.55 -10.55 -1.21
C ILE A 8 8.70 -11.51 -0.87
N ARG A 9 8.43 -12.55 -0.09
CA ARG A 9 9.44 -13.56 0.25
C ARG A 9 9.90 -14.38 -0.97
N ALA A 10 9.00 -14.67 -1.90
CA ALA A 10 9.34 -15.34 -3.16
C ALA A 10 10.27 -14.48 -4.02
N ALA A 11 9.96 -13.18 -4.20
CA ALA A 11 10.82 -12.25 -4.90
C ALA A 11 12.25 -12.23 -4.31
N ARG A 12 12.33 -12.19 -2.98
CA ARG A 12 13.62 -12.22 -2.28
C ARG A 12 14.37 -13.56 -2.47
N ALA A 13 13.66 -14.68 -2.44
CA ALA A 13 14.27 -15.99 -2.70
C ALA A 13 14.86 -16.09 -4.12
N ASP A 14 14.27 -15.37 -5.07
CA ASP A 14 14.77 -15.21 -6.44
C ASP A 14 15.92 -14.19 -6.56
N GLY A 15 16.39 -13.61 -5.45
CA GLY A 15 17.52 -12.66 -5.41
C GLY A 15 17.17 -11.25 -5.89
N ARG A 16 15.89 -10.87 -5.89
CA ARG A 16 15.42 -9.55 -6.28
C ARG A 16 14.58 -8.90 -5.17
N HIS A 17 14.40 -7.61 -5.24
CA HIS A 17 13.42 -6.90 -4.41
C HIS A 17 12.02 -7.06 -5.00
N ALA A 18 11.00 -7.12 -4.14
CA ALA A 18 9.62 -7.09 -4.57
C ALA A 18 9.28 -5.72 -5.16
N LEU A 19 8.59 -5.72 -6.30
CA LEU A 19 8.09 -4.52 -6.95
C LEU A 19 6.62 -4.32 -6.59
N ILE A 20 6.31 -3.17 -5.97
CA ILE A 20 4.98 -2.81 -5.48
C ILE A 20 4.58 -1.44 -6.06
N PRO A 21 4.10 -1.37 -7.30
CA PRO A 21 3.66 -0.12 -7.91
C PRO A 21 2.32 0.34 -7.33
N PHE A 22 2.18 1.67 -7.16
CA PHE A 22 0.93 2.35 -6.83
C PHE A 22 0.33 3.03 -8.06
N VAL A 23 -0.98 2.89 -8.23
CA VAL A 23 -1.74 3.55 -9.31
C VAL A 23 -3.09 4.03 -8.79
N THR A 24 -3.44 5.30 -8.99
CA THR A 24 -4.79 5.79 -8.69
C THR A 24 -5.80 5.16 -9.64
N PHE A 25 -6.87 4.58 -9.10
CA PHE A 25 -7.90 3.91 -9.92
C PHE A 25 -8.47 4.85 -10.99
N GLY A 26 -8.50 4.34 -12.22
CA GLY A 26 -9.06 5.06 -13.35
C GLY A 26 -8.18 6.17 -13.95
N PHE A 27 -7.01 6.46 -13.39
CA PHE A 27 -6.10 7.48 -13.92
C PHE A 27 -5.16 6.91 -15.00
N PRO A 28 -4.85 7.66 -16.06
CA PRO A 28 -5.36 8.99 -16.43
C PRO A 28 -6.79 8.95 -17.03
N ASP A 29 -7.24 7.80 -17.47
CA ASP A 29 -8.56 7.43 -17.94
C ASP A 29 -8.71 5.89 -17.95
N GLU A 30 -9.92 5.36 -17.97
CA GLU A 30 -10.17 3.92 -17.90
C GLU A 30 -9.58 3.13 -19.08
N LYS A 31 -9.49 3.73 -20.26
CA LYS A 31 -8.95 3.05 -21.46
C LYS A 31 -7.46 2.75 -21.30
N ARG A 32 -6.75 3.54 -20.49
CA ARG A 32 -5.32 3.37 -20.20
C ARG A 32 -5.07 2.66 -18.89
N PHE A 33 -5.95 2.84 -17.90
CA PHE A 33 -5.77 2.27 -16.57
C PHE A 33 -5.65 0.75 -16.58
N TRP A 34 -6.62 0.04 -17.16
CA TRP A 34 -6.60 -1.43 -17.18
C TRP A 34 -5.44 -2.03 -17.98
N PRO A 35 -5.13 -1.55 -19.21
CA PRO A 35 -3.92 -1.98 -19.89
C PRO A 35 -2.64 -1.73 -19.10
N ALA A 36 -2.54 -0.61 -18.38
CA ALA A 36 -1.37 -0.32 -17.55
C ALA A 36 -1.23 -1.31 -16.38
N LEU A 37 -2.34 -1.71 -15.74
CA LEU A 37 -2.30 -2.73 -14.69
C LEU A 37 -1.85 -4.10 -15.23
N VAL A 38 -2.34 -4.48 -16.41
CA VAL A 38 -1.92 -5.72 -17.08
C VAL A 38 -0.42 -5.66 -17.39
N GLU A 39 0.06 -4.56 -17.94
CA GLU A 39 1.49 -4.36 -18.23
C GLU A 39 2.36 -4.45 -16.97
N LEU A 40 1.91 -3.86 -15.86
CA LEU A 40 2.61 -3.96 -14.57
C LEU A 40 2.69 -5.41 -14.09
N ASP A 41 1.59 -6.16 -14.15
CA ASP A 41 1.54 -7.57 -13.77
C ASP A 41 2.43 -8.44 -14.65
N GLU A 42 2.39 -8.25 -15.97
CA GLU A 42 3.22 -8.98 -16.95
C GLU A 42 4.70 -8.63 -16.81
N SER A 43 5.02 -7.40 -16.43
CA SER A 43 6.39 -6.93 -16.17
C SER A 43 6.95 -7.41 -14.84
N GLY A 44 6.17 -8.15 -14.04
CA GLY A 44 6.65 -8.82 -12.83
C GLY A 44 6.42 -8.03 -11.54
N ALA A 45 5.41 -7.16 -11.49
CA ALA A 45 4.93 -6.61 -10.23
C ALA A 45 4.47 -7.74 -9.29
N ASP A 46 4.94 -7.73 -8.06
CA ASP A 46 4.56 -8.73 -7.06
C ASP A 46 3.25 -8.38 -6.37
N ILE A 47 3.05 -7.09 -6.12
CA ILE A 47 1.83 -6.52 -5.55
C ILE A 47 1.52 -5.25 -6.34
N ILE A 48 0.24 -4.94 -6.54
CA ILE A 48 -0.21 -3.68 -7.13
C ILE A 48 -1.10 -2.97 -6.10
N GLU A 49 -0.72 -1.77 -5.72
CA GLU A 49 -1.51 -0.89 -4.86
C GLU A 49 -2.42 -0.03 -5.72
N ILE A 50 -3.73 -0.21 -5.57
CA ILE A 50 -4.74 0.56 -6.29
C ILE A 50 -5.27 1.65 -5.35
N GLY A 51 -4.99 2.90 -5.69
CA GLY A 51 -5.44 4.07 -4.94
C GLY A 51 -6.94 4.32 -5.14
N VAL A 52 -7.69 4.34 -4.03
CA VAL A 52 -9.09 4.75 -4.00
C VAL A 52 -9.12 6.28 -3.93
N PRO A 53 -9.65 6.97 -4.95
CA PRO A 53 -9.61 8.43 -4.99
C PRO A 53 -10.45 9.04 -3.87
N PHE A 54 -9.95 10.12 -3.28
CA PHE A 54 -10.62 10.86 -2.22
C PHE A 54 -10.46 12.37 -2.42
N SER A 55 -11.46 13.16 -1.98
CA SER A 55 -11.47 14.61 -2.17
C SER A 55 -10.47 15.35 -1.26
N ASP A 56 -10.14 14.77 -0.11
CA ASP A 56 -9.35 15.40 0.94
C ASP A 56 -8.14 14.54 1.37
N PRO A 57 -7.21 14.25 0.44
CA PRO A 57 -6.16 13.25 0.63
C PRO A 57 -4.96 13.83 1.40
N VAL A 58 -5.09 14.01 2.70
CA VAL A 58 -4.14 14.71 3.59
C VAL A 58 -2.74 14.08 3.68
N ALA A 59 -2.60 12.81 3.30
CA ALA A 59 -1.31 12.11 3.31
C ALA A 59 -0.66 12.03 1.91
N ASP A 60 -1.36 12.44 0.85
CA ASP A 60 -0.89 12.31 -0.52
C ASP A 60 -0.10 13.54 -0.99
N GLY A 61 0.81 13.32 -1.93
CA GLY A 61 1.48 14.41 -2.62
C GLY A 61 0.64 14.98 -3.79
N PRO A 62 1.05 16.15 -4.34
CA PRO A 62 0.26 16.89 -5.33
C PRO A 62 -0.05 16.09 -6.61
N VAL A 63 0.79 15.13 -6.96
CA VAL A 63 0.58 14.28 -8.15
C VAL A 63 -0.59 13.31 -7.93
N VAL A 64 -0.65 12.66 -6.77
CA VAL A 64 -1.73 11.72 -6.42
C VAL A 64 -3.02 12.47 -6.14
N GLU A 65 -2.93 13.64 -5.49
CA GLU A 65 -4.08 14.54 -5.27
C GLU A 65 -4.72 14.97 -6.61
N GLU A 66 -3.91 15.40 -7.58
CA GLU A 66 -4.42 15.78 -8.92
C GLU A 66 -5.01 14.59 -9.67
N ALA A 67 -4.40 13.41 -9.58
CA ALA A 67 -4.94 12.18 -10.15
C ALA A 67 -6.32 11.85 -9.54
N SER A 68 -6.43 11.89 -8.21
CA SER A 68 -7.68 11.67 -7.48
C SER A 68 -8.76 12.68 -7.87
N ARG A 69 -8.42 13.98 -7.88
CA ARG A 69 -9.33 15.05 -8.27
C ARG A 69 -9.91 14.82 -9.67
N ARG A 70 -9.06 14.43 -10.62
CA ARG A 70 -9.47 14.18 -12.00
C ARG A 70 -10.46 13.02 -12.10
N VAL A 71 -10.12 11.86 -11.54
CA VAL A 71 -10.98 10.67 -11.65
C VAL A 71 -12.28 10.81 -10.86
N LEU A 72 -12.29 11.57 -9.76
CA LEU A 72 -13.53 11.92 -9.05
C LEU A 72 -14.45 12.79 -9.91
N SER A 73 -13.90 13.72 -10.71
CA SER A 73 -14.70 14.53 -11.64
C SER A 73 -15.33 13.69 -12.75
N ASP A 74 -14.74 12.53 -13.06
CA ASP A 74 -15.27 11.55 -14.02
C ASP A 74 -16.28 10.56 -13.37
N GLY A 75 -16.63 10.80 -12.08
CA GLY A 75 -17.65 10.03 -11.37
C GLY A 75 -17.15 8.71 -10.79
N VAL A 76 -15.83 8.51 -10.66
CA VAL A 76 -15.28 7.33 -9.98
C VAL A 76 -15.65 7.37 -8.51
N CYS A 77 -16.15 6.25 -7.99
CA CYS A 77 -16.47 6.04 -6.57
C CYS A 77 -16.13 4.61 -6.18
N LEU A 78 -16.08 4.34 -4.88
CA LEU A 78 -15.68 3.02 -4.36
C LEU A 78 -16.58 1.89 -4.87
N ALA A 79 -17.88 2.12 -5.04
CA ALA A 79 -18.81 1.12 -5.61
C ALA A 79 -18.37 0.69 -7.02
N ARG A 80 -18.06 1.66 -7.88
CA ARG A 80 -17.57 1.38 -9.23
C ARG A 80 -16.21 0.65 -9.20
N ILE A 81 -15.31 1.02 -8.30
CA ILE A 81 -14.03 0.32 -8.13
C ILE A 81 -14.25 -1.16 -7.82
N MET A 82 -15.15 -1.45 -6.87
CA MET A 82 -15.46 -2.82 -6.47
C MET A 82 -16.09 -3.64 -7.59
N GLU A 83 -17.03 -3.06 -8.33
CA GLU A 83 -17.67 -3.68 -9.51
C GLU A 83 -16.63 -4.04 -10.58
N GLU A 84 -15.77 -3.08 -10.92
CA GLU A 84 -14.74 -3.26 -11.96
C GLU A 84 -13.66 -4.27 -11.57
N LEU A 85 -13.24 -4.31 -10.31
CA LEU A 85 -12.31 -5.30 -9.78
C LEU A 85 -12.93 -6.70 -9.78
N LYS A 86 -14.20 -6.82 -9.39
CA LYS A 86 -14.92 -8.09 -9.38
C LYS A 86 -15.03 -8.71 -10.77
N LEU A 87 -15.25 -7.91 -11.82
CA LEU A 87 -15.23 -8.36 -13.21
C LEU A 87 -13.87 -8.92 -13.65
N ARG A 88 -12.79 -8.58 -12.93
CA ARG A 88 -11.40 -8.98 -13.23
C ARG A 88 -10.79 -9.86 -12.14
N ALA A 89 -11.61 -10.41 -11.28
CA ALA A 89 -11.12 -11.29 -10.22
C ALA A 89 -10.31 -12.46 -10.81
N GLY A 90 -9.10 -12.67 -10.31
CA GLY A 90 -8.21 -13.75 -10.76
C GLY A 90 -7.47 -13.47 -12.09
N VAL A 91 -7.60 -12.27 -12.68
CA VAL A 91 -6.84 -11.90 -13.88
C VAL A 91 -5.37 -11.65 -13.56
N PHE A 92 -5.09 -10.99 -12.42
CA PHE A 92 -3.74 -10.59 -12.04
C PHE A 92 -3.03 -11.69 -11.24
N ARG A 93 -1.75 -11.90 -11.53
CA ARG A 93 -0.84 -12.72 -10.73
C ARG A 93 -0.34 -11.96 -9.51
N ALA A 94 -0.19 -10.64 -9.63
CA ALA A 94 0.18 -9.76 -8.53
C ALA A 94 -0.86 -9.79 -7.40
N GLY A 95 -0.40 -9.56 -6.16
CA GLY A 95 -1.30 -9.30 -5.05
C GLY A 95 -1.98 -7.93 -5.21
N ILE A 96 -3.28 -7.83 -5.00
CA ILE A 96 -3.98 -6.54 -5.10
C ILE A 96 -4.22 -5.98 -3.71
N VAL A 97 -3.82 -4.73 -3.49
CA VAL A 97 -4.04 -3.97 -2.25
C VAL A 97 -4.82 -2.70 -2.59
N LEU A 98 -5.86 -2.41 -1.85
CA LEU A 98 -6.55 -1.12 -1.94
C LEU A 98 -5.94 -0.14 -0.94
N MET A 99 -5.50 1.01 -1.44
CA MET A 99 -5.02 2.10 -0.61
C MET A 99 -6.01 3.27 -0.67
N GLY A 100 -6.52 3.67 0.48
CA GLY A 100 -7.50 4.77 0.54
C GLY A 100 -7.76 5.23 1.97
N TYR A 101 -8.51 6.31 2.07
CA TYR A 101 -8.84 6.94 3.33
C TYR A 101 -10.02 6.26 4.03
N LEU A 102 -10.07 6.39 5.34
CA LEU A 102 -11.05 5.72 6.18
C LEU A 102 -12.50 6.10 5.83
N ASN A 103 -12.76 7.38 5.58
CA ASN A 103 -14.12 7.87 5.38
C ASN A 103 -14.86 7.20 4.19
N PRO A 104 -14.30 7.08 2.98
CA PRO A 104 -14.93 6.30 1.90
C PRO A 104 -15.25 4.85 2.28
N PHE A 105 -14.39 4.20 3.04
CA PHE A 105 -14.58 2.82 3.48
C PHE A 105 -15.71 2.68 4.49
N LEU A 106 -15.80 3.61 5.45
CA LEU A 106 -16.91 3.67 6.41
C LEU A 106 -18.25 3.93 5.72
N GLN A 107 -18.29 4.86 4.77
CA GLN A 107 -19.51 5.17 4.01
C GLN A 107 -19.99 3.99 3.17
N TYR A 108 -19.07 3.18 2.64
CA TYR A 108 -19.42 1.97 1.90
C TYR A 108 -19.95 0.86 2.80
N GLY A 109 -19.53 0.84 4.06
CA GLY A 109 -19.76 -0.19 5.04
C GLY A 109 -18.65 -1.23 5.04
N VAL A 110 -17.90 -1.31 6.14
CA VAL A 110 -16.66 -2.10 6.23
C VAL A 110 -16.91 -3.60 6.04
N GLU A 111 -17.98 -4.12 6.60
CA GLU A 111 -18.35 -5.54 6.45
C GLU A 111 -18.68 -5.89 5.00
N LYS A 112 -19.48 -5.05 4.33
CA LYS A 112 -19.79 -5.19 2.92
C LYS A 112 -18.54 -5.11 2.06
N LEU A 113 -17.69 -4.09 2.33
CA LEU A 113 -16.43 -3.90 1.64
C LEU A 113 -15.52 -5.11 1.75
N ALA A 114 -15.37 -5.68 2.94
CA ALA A 114 -14.50 -6.83 3.17
C ALA A 114 -14.94 -8.06 2.36
N VAL A 115 -16.23 -8.36 2.34
CA VAL A 115 -16.78 -9.46 1.54
C VAL A 115 -16.55 -9.23 0.05
N GLU A 116 -16.93 -8.06 -0.46
CA GLU A 116 -16.82 -7.75 -1.87
C GLU A 116 -15.36 -7.63 -2.33
N ALA A 117 -14.46 -7.11 -1.49
CA ALA A 117 -13.03 -7.05 -1.76
C ALA A 117 -12.43 -8.45 -1.90
N ARG A 118 -12.81 -9.38 -1.00
CA ARG A 118 -12.40 -10.78 -1.12
C ARG A 118 -12.87 -11.41 -2.42
N GLU A 119 -14.13 -11.21 -2.81
CA GLU A 119 -14.70 -11.71 -4.06
C GLU A 119 -14.02 -11.08 -5.29
N ALA A 120 -13.60 -9.82 -5.18
CA ALA A 120 -12.91 -9.08 -6.22
C ALA A 120 -11.41 -9.42 -6.35
N GLY A 121 -10.88 -10.33 -5.52
CA GLY A 121 -9.47 -10.72 -5.55
C GLY A 121 -8.53 -9.71 -4.89
N VAL A 122 -9.04 -8.83 -4.04
CA VAL A 122 -8.23 -7.96 -3.18
C VAL A 122 -7.65 -8.81 -2.03
N HIS A 123 -6.42 -8.50 -1.61
CA HIS A 123 -5.70 -9.22 -0.57
C HIS A 123 -5.44 -8.38 0.69
N GLY A 124 -5.59 -7.06 0.61
CA GLY A 124 -5.37 -6.21 1.78
C GLY A 124 -5.71 -4.75 1.54
N PHE A 125 -5.56 -3.97 2.61
CA PHE A 125 -5.85 -2.55 2.65
C PHE A 125 -4.72 -1.77 3.29
N ILE A 126 -4.47 -0.56 2.77
CA ILE A 126 -3.67 0.49 3.39
C ILE A 126 -4.63 1.65 3.68
N ILE A 127 -4.72 2.05 4.94
CA ILE A 127 -5.60 3.14 5.39
C ILE A 127 -4.76 4.15 6.19
N PRO A 128 -4.20 5.18 5.52
CA PRO A 128 -3.20 6.06 6.14
C PRO A 128 -3.70 6.89 7.33
N ASP A 129 -4.98 7.18 7.37
CA ASP A 129 -5.66 7.97 8.40
C ASP A 129 -6.36 7.12 9.47
N LEU A 130 -6.11 5.80 9.51
CA LEU A 130 -6.66 4.92 10.54
C LEU A 130 -5.63 4.69 11.66
N PRO A 131 -5.84 5.28 12.87
CA PRO A 131 -4.98 5.03 14.01
C PRO A 131 -5.08 3.58 14.51
N TYR A 132 -3.99 3.05 15.06
CA TYR A 132 -3.97 1.71 15.64
C TYR A 132 -5.08 1.48 16.66
N GLU A 133 -5.30 2.47 17.52
CA GLU A 133 -6.27 2.44 18.61
C GLU A 133 -7.71 2.25 18.11
N GLU A 134 -8.01 2.77 16.92
CA GLU A 134 -9.35 2.71 16.30
C GLU A 134 -9.45 1.54 15.29
N SER A 135 -8.34 0.91 14.96
CA SER A 135 -8.30 -0.11 13.89
C SER A 135 -8.85 -1.48 14.31
N GLY A 136 -9.10 -1.72 15.61
CA GLY A 136 -9.39 -3.06 16.14
C GLY A 136 -10.59 -3.76 15.50
N GLU A 137 -11.69 -3.05 15.30
CA GLU A 137 -12.89 -3.61 14.66
C GLU A 137 -12.67 -3.85 13.16
N ILE A 138 -12.11 -2.88 12.46
CA ILE A 138 -11.81 -2.97 11.02
C ILE A 138 -10.86 -4.15 10.76
N ARG A 139 -9.79 -4.30 11.55
CA ARG A 139 -8.88 -5.46 11.45
C ARG A 139 -9.62 -6.79 11.60
N ARG A 140 -10.47 -6.90 12.61
CA ARG A 140 -11.24 -8.12 12.84
C ARG A 140 -12.13 -8.47 11.67
N ILE A 141 -12.80 -7.47 11.08
CA ILE A 141 -13.68 -7.65 9.91
C ILE A 141 -12.85 -8.09 8.69
N LEU A 142 -11.74 -7.39 8.41
CA LEU A 142 -10.86 -7.72 7.28
C LEU A 142 -10.23 -9.12 7.44
N ALA A 143 -9.68 -9.42 8.62
CA ALA A 143 -9.07 -10.71 8.92
C ALA A 143 -10.06 -11.87 8.78
N ALA A 144 -11.35 -11.69 9.12
CA ALA A 144 -12.40 -12.71 8.93
C ALA A 144 -12.59 -13.07 7.43
N GLN A 145 -12.19 -12.21 6.52
CA GLN A 145 -12.20 -12.45 5.07
C GLN A 145 -10.80 -12.80 4.51
N GLY A 146 -9.79 -12.95 5.38
CA GLY A 146 -8.41 -13.22 4.96
C GLY A 146 -7.74 -12.02 4.26
N LEU A 147 -8.16 -10.80 4.59
CA LEU A 147 -7.64 -9.54 4.07
C LEU A 147 -6.70 -8.91 5.09
N ALA A 148 -5.49 -8.55 4.66
CA ALA A 148 -4.54 -7.86 5.53
C ALA A 148 -4.89 -6.38 5.70
N LEU A 149 -4.74 -5.84 6.91
CA LEU A 149 -4.57 -4.42 7.13
C LEU A 149 -3.08 -4.12 7.30
N ILE A 150 -2.50 -3.46 6.29
CA ILE A 150 -1.07 -3.17 6.22
C ILE A 150 -0.73 -2.05 7.21
N ALA A 151 0.22 -2.30 8.10
CA ALA A 151 0.70 -1.29 9.04
C ALA A 151 1.62 -0.28 8.35
N LEU A 152 1.43 1.01 8.67
CA LEU A 152 2.33 2.08 8.25
C LEU A 152 3.23 2.49 9.42
N VAL A 153 4.53 2.55 9.17
CA VAL A 153 5.53 3.05 10.11
C VAL A 153 6.37 4.13 9.45
N GLY A 154 6.68 5.16 10.18
CA GLY A 154 7.48 6.29 9.73
C GLY A 154 8.57 6.66 10.73
N PRO A 155 9.37 7.71 10.42
CA PRO A 155 10.46 8.17 11.30
C PRO A 155 10.00 8.48 12.73
N ASN A 156 8.77 8.97 12.87
CA ASN A 156 8.19 9.36 14.16
C ASN A 156 7.51 8.20 14.91
N THR A 157 7.43 7.01 14.32
CA THR A 157 6.85 5.83 14.99
C THR A 157 7.83 5.30 16.01
N SER A 158 7.44 5.28 17.29
CA SER A 158 8.28 4.72 18.37
C SER A 158 8.40 3.20 18.25
N GLU A 159 9.46 2.62 18.82
CA GLU A 159 9.60 1.14 18.85
C GLU A 159 8.49 0.47 19.64
N GLU A 160 8.02 1.09 20.72
CA GLU A 160 6.89 0.59 21.50
C GLU A 160 5.65 0.47 20.60
N ARG A 161 5.38 1.50 19.79
CA ARG A 161 4.28 1.49 18.84
C ARG A 161 4.47 0.47 17.72
N MET A 162 5.71 0.31 17.23
CA MET A 162 6.03 -0.74 16.26
C MET A 162 5.77 -2.14 16.83
N ARG A 163 6.06 -2.39 18.13
CA ARG A 163 5.75 -3.68 18.78
C ARG A 163 4.25 -3.96 18.82
N LEU A 164 3.42 -2.94 19.14
CA LEU A 164 1.96 -3.09 19.07
C LEU A 164 1.50 -3.44 17.64
N TYR A 165 2.06 -2.78 16.63
CA TYR A 165 1.74 -3.11 15.25
C TYR A 165 2.18 -4.53 14.88
N ALA A 166 3.36 -4.96 15.34
CA ALA A 166 3.90 -6.28 15.02
C ALA A 166 3.05 -7.45 15.54
N GLU A 167 2.29 -7.24 16.62
CA GLU A 167 1.39 -8.25 17.18
C GLU A 167 0.16 -8.53 16.31
N VAL A 168 -0.19 -7.59 15.43
CA VAL A 168 -1.49 -7.60 14.73
C VAL A 168 -1.38 -7.41 13.23
N SER A 169 -0.19 -7.13 12.72
CA SER A 169 0.02 -6.89 11.28
C SER A 169 0.08 -8.19 10.49
N GLU A 170 -0.42 -8.14 9.27
CA GLU A 170 -0.37 -9.21 8.30
C GLU A 170 0.13 -8.68 6.95
N GLY A 171 0.59 -9.57 6.08
CA GLY A 171 1.06 -9.23 4.75
C GLY A 171 2.47 -8.64 4.76
N TYR A 172 2.60 -7.36 4.94
CA TYR A 172 3.88 -6.63 5.02
C TYR A 172 3.74 -5.37 5.87
N VAL A 173 4.84 -4.70 6.14
CA VAL A 173 4.85 -3.40 6.83
C VAL A 173 5.30 -2.34 5.84
N TYR A 174 4.52 -1.30 5.70
CA TYR A 174 4.82 -0.17 4.84
C TYR A 174 5.66 0.87 5.60
N VAL A 175 6.90 1.06 5.18
CA VAL A 175 7.79 2.08 5.74
C VAL A 175 7.66 3.35 4.91
N VAL A 176 7.13 4.39 5.54
CA VAL A 176 6.96 5.70 4.91
C VAL A 176 8.29 6.44 4.94
N SER A 177 8.81 6.82 3.76
CA SER A 177 9.90 7.79 3.69
C SER A 177 9.37 9.19 3.98
N ALA A 178 10.08 9.99 4.75
CA ALA A 178 9.69 11.38 4.97
C ALA A 178 9.79 12.15 3.65
N MET A 179 8.73 12.88 3.27
CA MET A 179 8.80 13.83 2.15
C MET A 179 9.77 14.96 2.52
N ALA A 180 10.88 15.09 1.80
CA ALA A 180 11.82 16.21 2.00
C ALA A 180 11.63 17.26 0.90
N THR A 181 11.60 18.49 1.32
CA THR A 181 11.84 19.63 0.44
C THR A 181 13.30 19.63 -0.04
N THR A 182 13.51 20.08 -1.27
CA THR A 182 14.83 20.21 -1.93
C THR A 182 15.92 20.76 -0.98
N GLY A 183 17.01 20.00 -0.80
CA GLY A 183 18.17 20.37 0.02
C GLY A 183 18.44 19.48 1.26
N GLN A 184 17.58 18.53 1.59
CA GLN A 184 17.74 17.66 2.77
C GLN A 184 17.92 16.17 2.43
N ARG A 185 18.31 15.84 1.20
CA ARG A 185 18.36 14.46 0.70
C ARG A 185 19.18 13.50 1.59
N ALA A 186 20.42 13.86 1.93
CA ALA A 186 21.28 13.00 2.78
C ALA A 186 20.70 12.75 4.19
N ARG A 187 20.02 13.74 4.76
CA ARG A 187 19.36 13.60 6.06
C ARG A 187 18.15 12.65 5.97
N MET A 188 17.45 12.70 4.84
CA MET A 188 16.31 11.84 4.55
C MET A 188 16.71 10.38 4.39
N GLU A 189 17.77 10.12 3.62
CA GLU A 189 18.34 8.78 3.43
C GLU A 189 18.76 8.16 4.78
N MET A 190 19.38 8.95 5.67
CA MET A 190 19.71 8.52 7.03
C MET A 190 18.47 8.19 7.85
N GLN A 191 17.44 9.04 7.85
CA GLN A 191 16.20 8.79 8.59
C GLN A 191 15.45 7.55 8.11
N VAL A 192 15.43 7.31 6.80
CA VAL A 192 14.85 6.10 6.19
C VAL A 192 15.62 4.87 6.63
N ALA A 193 16.95 4.89 6.56
CA ALA A 193 17.81 3.78 6.98
C ALA A 193 17.61 3.46 8.47
N GLU A 194 17.58 4.47 9.34
CA GLU A 194 17.32 4.32 10.78
C GLU A 194 15.92 3.73 11.05
N THR A 195 14.90 4.20 10.31
CA THR A 195 13.53 3.70 10.45
C THR A 195 13.43 2.24 10.01
N LEU A 196 14.04 1.88 8.89
CA LEU A 196 14.12 0.51 8.40
C LEU A 196 14.85 -0.39 9.39
N GLN A 197 15.97 0.06 9.97
CA GLN A 197 16.71 -0.71 10.96
C GLN A 197 15.88 -0.97 12.22
N ARG A 198 15.18 0.05 12.75
CA ARG A 198 14.26 -0.11 13.88
C ARG A 198 13.11 -1.04 13.55
N ALA A 199 12.48 -0.88 12.38
CA ALA A 199 11.40 -1.76 11.95
C ALA A 199 11.87 -3.21 11.83
N ARG A 200 13.06 -3.47 11.26
CA ARG A 200 13.64 -4.82 11.17
C ARG A 200 13.89 -5.48 12.52
N SER A 201 14.24 -4.71 13.54
CA SER A 201 14.45 -5.27 14.90
C SER A 201 13.15 -5.70 15.57
N VAL A 202 12.01 -5.21 15.10
CA VAL A 202 10.69 -5.44 15.71
C VAL A 202 9.81 -6.38 14.86
N PHE A 203 9.74 -6.16 13.55
CA PHE A 203 8.84 -6.92 12.69
C PHE A 203 9.50 -8.16 12.11
N ARG A 204 8.74 -9.26 12.07
CA ARG A 204 9.09 -10.48 11.33
C ARG A 204 8.56 -10.48 9.90
N LEU A 205 7.58 -9.60 9.63
CA LEU A 205 7.02 -9.39 8.31
C LEU A 205 8.02 -8.71 7.38
N PRO A 206 7.90 -8.92 6.07
CA PRO A 206 8.63 -8.11 5.09
C PRO A 206 8.33 -6.63 5.25
N LEU A 207 9.34 -5.81 4.98
CA LEU A 207 9.20 -4.36 4.96
C LEU A 207 9.11 -3.91 3.49
N ALA A 208 8.21 -3.01 3.18
CA ALA A 208 8.16 -2.31 1.90
C ALA A 208 8.44 -0.83 2.12
N LEU A 209 9.34 -0.26 1.33
CA LEU A 209 9.64 1.17 1.36
C LEU A 209 8.84 1.88 0.29
N GLY A 210 8.09 2.90 0.67
CA GLY A 210 7.29 3.70 -0.26
C GLY A 210 7.17 5.15 0.17
N PHE A 211 6.44 5.92 -0.62
CA PHE A 211 6.31 7.38 -0.59
C PHE A 211 7.60 8.14 -0.92
N GLY A 212 7.49 9.14 -1.80
CA GLY A 212 8.59 10.04 -2.14
C GLY A 212 9.71 9.41 -2.96
N LEU A 213 9.55 8.17 -3.46
CA LEU A 213 10.46 7.56 -4.40
C LEU A 213 10.07 7.96 -5.82
N GLU A 214 10.89 8.81 -6.43
CA GLU A 214 10.66 9.32 -7.79
C GLU A 214 11.66 8.75 -8.79
N GLN A 215 12.84 8.34 -8.31
CA GLN A 215 13.94 7.90 -9.13
C GLN A 215 14.63 6.65 -8.56
N PRO A 216 15.03 5.68 -9.40
CA PRO A 216 15.72 4.45 -8.95
C PRO A 216 17.00 4.73 -8.16
N GLU A 217 17.68 5.84 -8.44
CA GLU A 217 18.93 6.25 -7.77
C GLU A 217 18.73 6.54 -6.28
N GLN A 218 17.50 6.85 -5.86
CA GLN A 218 17.15 7.04 -4.44
C GLN A 218 17.28 5.74 -3.66
N LEU A 219 17.06 4.60 -4.30
CA LEU A 219 17.23 3.28 -3.70
C LEU A 219 18.71 2.87 -3.64
N ALA A 220 19.52 3.31 -4.63
CA ALA A 220 20.94 2.98 -4.70
C ALA A 220 21.76 3.59 -3.55
N GLY A 221 21.27 4.67 -2.93
CA GLY A 221 21.89 5.30 -1.76
C GLY A 221 21.62 4.60 -0.43
N LEU A 222 20.69 3.63 -0.41
CA LEU A 222 20.39 2.86 0.79
C LEU A 222 21.43 1.74 0.98
N PRO A 223 21.84 1.45 2.24
CA PRO A 223 22.73 0.31 2.50
C PRO A 223 22.14 -0.99 1.92
N PRO A 224 22.97 -1.85 1.28
CA PRO A 224 22.49 -3.08 0.61
C PRO A 224 21.61 -3.98 1.47
N ASP A 225 21.86 -3.98 2.78
CA ASP A 225 21.09 -4.75 3.76
C ASP A 225 19.85 -4.01 4.28
N THR A 226 19.55 -2.82 3.78
CA THR A 226 18.46 -1.98 4.30
C THR A 226 17.12 -2.30 3.63
N LEU A 227 17.12 -2.70 2.38
CA LEU A 227 15.93 -3.17 1.69
C LEU A 227 15.72 -4.66 1.95
N PRO A 228 14.49 -5.07 2.28
CA PRO A 228 14.17 -6.45 2.53
C PRO A 228 14.26 -7.32 1.29
#